data_651226c5bdf07fd3e19cc425fa0cf43d
#
_entry.id   651226c5bdf07fd3e19cc425fa0cf43d
#
_cell.length_a   1.000
_cell.length_b   1.000
_cell.length_c   1.000
_cell.angle_alpha   90.00
_cell.angle_beta   90.00
_cell.angle_gamma   90.00
#
_symmetry.space_group_name_H-M   'P 1'
#
loop_
_entity.id
_entity.type
_entity.pdbx_description
1 polymer ?
#
loop_
_entity_poly.entity_id
_entity_poly.type
_entity_poly.pdbx_seq_one_letter_code
_entity_poly.pdbx_strand_id
1 'polypeptide(L)'
;MTLFDPVLSKAPNRLEPIDAAFVRVHGILFSGKSKERLQESMDEFIEQLNAHVERVTKRWLGAGYYIGISTGCSLLGYGAESNLLMRAISEEIDVATDGSSIAEANPDETFDQALTFAVRIIETVMMRWGDVNTLPFLHTVLVFINHMARFPAAIARIERHFPWKRTSLLLNYLLPSLGPKYEFDSCFRLPENGQVPRPLPEDFAMRGLIYTGDYFPDEWFNNDEIDEDEKFIERRSMGRERKDRLISLGRRIATSGSWLIWDEETRRFTVPEEYEIDVEDPPKPIGEDMESDSDSSQTQILPPGPQHRLKLICVRLGMAQNVSSDPLAWIYRR
;
A
#
# COMPACT_ATOMS: atom_id res chain seq x y z
N MET A 1 0.98 -27.94 11.44
CA MET A 1 2.27 -27.22 11.37
C MET A 1 2.01 -26.00 10.48
N THR A 2 2.05 -24.80 11.04
CA THR A 2 1.74 -23.58 10.29
C THR A 2 2.92 -23.18 9.41
N LEU A 3 2.63 -22.51 8.28
CA LEU A 3 3.66 -22.02 7.34
C LEU A 3 4.71 -21.13 8.03
N PHE A 4 4.34 -20.53 9.16
CA PHE A 4 5.14 -19.61 9.97
C PHE A 4 5.93 -20.29 11.10
N ASP A 5 5.52 -21.48 11.55
CA ASP A 5 6.21 -22.20 12.63
C ASP A 5 7.70 -22.48 12.33
N PRO A 6 8.10 -22.83 11.09
CA PRO A 6 9.51 -23.05 10.80
C PRO A 6 10.37 -21.77 10.87
N VAL A 7 9.76 -20.60 10.62
CA VAL A 7 10.47 -19.32 10.68
C VAL A 7 10.66 -18.89 12.14
N LEU A 8 9.60 -19.05 12.95
CA LEU A 8 9.61 -18.69 14.36
C LEU A 8 10.35 -19.74 15.23
N SER A 9 10.19 -21.04 14.94
CA SER A 9 10.79 -22.11 15.73
C SER A 9 12.27 -22.35 15.44
N LYS A 10 12.73 -22.15 14.18
CA LYS A 10 14.15 -22.36 13.83
C LYS A 10 15.07 -21.21 14.20
N ALA A 11 14.54 -20.02 14.42
CA ALA A 11 15.34 -18.86 14.79
C ALA A 11 14.50 -17.82 15.55
N PRO A 12 13.94 -18.15 16.72
CA PRO A 12 13.06 -17.26 17.48
C PRO A 12 13.74 -15.94 17.85
N ASN A 13 15.07 -15.94 18.00
CA ASN A 13 15.86 -14.76 18.38
C ASN A 13 16.39 -13.95 17.15
N ARG A 14 15.96 -14.26 15.94
CA ARG A 14 16.43 -13.57 14.73
C ARG A 14 15.48 -12.49 14.22
N LEU A 15 14.24 -12.46 14.68
CA LEU A 15 13.29 -11.41 14.36
C LEU A 15 13.24 -10.40 15.50
N GLU A 16 13.15 -9.11 15.15
CA GLU A 16 12.78 -8.11 16.15
C GLU A 16 11.37 -8.41 16.69
N PRO A 17 11.03 -8.02 17.92
CA PRO A 17 9.70 -8.30 18.50
C PRO A 17 8.56 -7.81 17.60
N ILE A 18 8.68 -6.62 17.02
CA ILE A 18 7.69 -6.06 16.11
C ILE A 18 7.51 -6.91 14.85
N ASP A 19 8.59 -7.39 14.25
CA ASP A 19 8.53 -8.27 13.07
C ASP A 19 7.87 -9.59 13.42
N ALA A 20 8.19 -10.14 14.61
CA ALA A 20 7.60 -11.38 15.10
C ALA A 20 6.09 -11.23 15.34
N ALA A 21 5.64 -10.10 15.90
CA ALA A 21 4.24 -9.79 16.10
C ALA A 21 3.51 -9.68 14.74
N PHE A 22 4.08 -8.96 13.78
CA PHE A 22 3.51 -8.82 12.43
C PHE A 22 3.35 -10.18 11.74
N VAL A 23 4.41 -10.99 11.73
CA VAL A 23 4.38 -12.34 11.14
C VAL A 23 3.34 -13.22 11.83
N ARG A 24 3.20 -13.10 13.15
CA ARG A 24 2.21 -13.86 13.92
C ARG A 24 0.79 -13.48 13.54
N VAL A 25 0.47 -12.17 13.45
CA VAL A 25 -0.85 -11.69 13.00
C VAL A 25 -1.20 -12.28 11.64
N HIS A 26 -0.33 -12.10 10.64
CA HIS A 26 -0.59 -12.63 9.30
C HIS A 26 -0.65 -14.16 9.26
N GLY A 27 0.13 -14.84 10.09
CA GLY A 27 0.09 -16.31 10.24
C GLY A 27 -1.24 -16.80 10.80
N ILE A 28 -1.81 -16.10 11.77
CA ILE A 28 -3.13 -16.41 12.35
C ILE A 28 -4.23 -16.14 11.33
N LEU A 29 -4.23 -14.95 10.70
CA LEU A 29 -5.21 -14.57 9.68
C LEU A 29 -5.21 -15.55 8.49
N PHE A 30 -4.02 -15.96 8.02
CA PHE A 30 -3.88 -16.89 6.91
C PHE A 30 -4.33 -18.32 7.26
N SER A 31 -3.95 -18.82 8.45
CA SER A 31 -4.19 -20.22 8.82
C SER A 31 -5.52 -20.46 9.54
N GLY A 32 -6.15 -19.41 10.09
CA GLY A 32 -7.31 -19.49 10.96
C GLY A 32 -7.03 -20.19 12.32
N LYS A 33 -5.75 -20.44 12.64
CA LYS A 33 -5.34 -21.11 13.88
C LYS A 33 -4.88 -20.11 14.93
N SER A 34 -4.99 -20.48 16.21
CA SER A 34 -4.54 -19.66 17.35
C SER A 34 -5.20 -18.28 17.40
N LYS A 35 -6.48 -18.20 17.01
CA LYS A 35 -7.27 -16.95 16.97
C LYS A 35 -7.29 -16.22 18.32
N GLU A 36 -7.20 -16.95 19.43
CA GLU A 36 -7.13 -16.42 20.79
C GLU A 36 -5.94 -15.47 21.02
N ARG A 37 -4.87 -15.60 20.20
CA ARG A 37 -3.68 -14.75 20.28
C ARG A 37 -3.67 -13.58 19.29
N LEU A 38 -4.69 -13.49 18.45
CA LEU A 38 -4.69 -12.50 17.37
C LEU A 38 -4.69 -11.07 17.90
N GLN A 39 -5.62 -10.78 18.84
CA GLN A 39 -5.76 -9.44 19.40
C GLN A 39 -4.46 -9.01 20.12
N GLU A 40 -3.90 -9.87 20.96
CA GLU A 40 -2.63 -9.61 21.66
C GLU A 40 -1.50 -9.30 20.65
N SER A 41 -1.42 -10.08 19.56
CA SER A 41 -0.38 -9.88 18.54
C SER A 41 -0.56 -8.60 17.73
N MET A 42 -1.81 -8.21 17.45
CA MET A 42 -2.12 -6.92 16.81
C MET A 42 -1.72 -5.75 17.72
N ASP A 43 -2.06 -5.83 18.99
CA ASP A 43 -1.74 -4.79 19.97
C ASP A 43 -0.23 -4.66 20.16
N GLU A 44 0.49 -5.78 20.31
CA GLU A 44 1.95 -5.80 20.39
C GLU A 44 2.63 -5.13 19.18
N PHE A 45 2.11 -5.34 17.98
CA PHE A 45 2.63 -4.70 16.78
C PHE A 45 2.34 -3.19 16.76
N ILE A 46 1.10 -2.79 17.00
CA ILE A 46 0.66 -1.39 16.90
C ILE A 46 1.34 -0.51 17.96
N GLU A 47 1.48 -1.00 19.20
CA GLU A 47 2.14 -0.27 20.28
C GLU A 47 3.61 0.04 19.97
N GLN A 48 4.28 -0.83 19.24
CA GLN A 48 5.68 -0.65 18.87
C GLN A 48 5.87 0.14 17.57
N LEU A 49 4.85 0.20 16.68
CA LEU A 49 5.00 0.65 15.30
C LEU A 49 5.55 2.07 15.19
N ASN A 50 4.97 3.04 15.91
CA ASN A 50 5.38 4.42 15.82
C ASN A 50 6.85 4.63 16.24
N ALA A 51 7.22 4.10 17.39
CA ALA A 51 8.59 4.18 17.91
C ALA A 51 9.59 3.41 17.02
N HIS A 52 9.15 2.29 16.42
CA HIS A 52 9.98 1.55 15.49
C HIS A 52 10.29 2.36 14.23
N VAL A 53 9.28 2.97 13.59
CA VAL A 53 9.46 3.81 12.39
C VAL A 53 10.43 4.94 12.68
N GLU A 54 10.28 5.62 13.83
CA GLU A 54 11.19 6.70 14.26
C GLU A 54 12.63 6.21 14.43
N ARG A 55 12.81 5.06 15.06
CA ARG A 55 14.13 4.49 15.33
C ARG A 55 14.87 4.03 14.08
N VAL A 56 14.16 3.39 13.13
CA VAL A 56 14.81 2.76 11.95
C VAL A 56 14.94 3.71 10.77
N THR A 57 14.15 4.81 10.75
CA THR A 57 14.19 5.87 9.74
C THR A 57 14.17 5.34 8.30
N LYS A 58 15.22 5.60 7.50
CA LYS A 58 15.32 5.17 6.09
C LYS A 58 15.16 3.66 5.87
N ARG A 59 15.48 2.82 6.86
CA ARG A 59 15.27 1.36 6.70
C ARG A 59 13.80 1.01 6.65
N TRP A 60 12.93 1.89 7.17
CA TRP A 60 11.50 1.68 7.12
C TRP A 60 10.91 1.86 5.72
N LEU A 61 11.57 2.57 4.79
CA LEU A 61 11.13 2.67 3.39
C LEU A 61 10.77 1.30 2.83
N GLY A 62 11.71 0.34 2.91
CA GLY A 62 11.50 -1.01 2.41
C GLY A 62 10.53 -1.84 3.26
N ALA A 63 10.63 -1.79 4.58
CA ALA A 63 9.70 -2.48 5.47
C ALA A 63 8.27 -1.96 5.28
N GLY A 64 8.11 -0.65 5.14
CA GLY A 64 6.83 0.02 5.02
C GLY A 64 6.02 -0.48 3.82
N TYR A 65 6.57 -0.50 2.61
CA TYR A 65 5.79 -0.97 1.46
C TYR A 65 5.47 -2.48 1.54
N TYR A 66 6.34 -3.31 2.12
CA TYR A 66 6.00 -4.72 2.34
C TYR A 66 4.89 -4.89 3.38
N ILE A 67 4.86 -4.08 4.44
CA ILE A 67 3.76 -4.05 5.41
C ILE A 67 2.48 -3.63 4.69
N GLY A 68 2.49 -2.58 3.87
CA GLY A 68 1.32 -2.13 3.11
C GLY A 68 0.80 -3.19 2.14
N ILE A 69 1.68 -3.84 1.38
CA ILE A 69 1.33 -4.95 0.50
C ILE A 69 0.71 -6.12 1.28
N SER A 70 1.36 -6.54 2.38
CA SER A 70 0.85 -7.64 3.22
C SER A 70 -0.51 -7.32 3.81
N THR A 71 -0.73 -6.06 4.21
CA THR A 71 -2.01 -5.55 4.71
C THR A 71 -3.09 -5.67 3.63
N GLY A 72 -2.83 -5.17 2.41
CA GLY A 72 -3.76 -5.31 1.28
C GLY A 72 -4.08 -6.78 0.96
N CYS A 73 -3.07 -7.64 0.95
CA CYS A 73 -3.26 -9.07 0.71
C CYS A 73 -4.07 -9.76 1.82
N SER A 74 -3.93 -9.35 3.09
CA SER A 74 -4.75 -9.91 4.17
C SER A 74 -6.23 -9.54 4.02
N LEU A 75 -6.53 -8.33 3.56
CA LEU A 75 -7.90 -7.90 3.23
C LEU A 75 -8.51 -8.74 2.09
N LEU A 76 -7.69 -9.15 1.13
CA LEU A 76 -8.09 -10.08 0.06
C LEU A 76 -8.05 -11.56 0.48
N GLY A 77 -7.92 -11.85 1.79
CA GLY A 77 -7.81 -13.21 2.29
C GLY A 77 -6.69 -14.01 1.63
N TYR A 78 -5.60 -13.32 1.26
CA TYR A 78 -4.46 -13.90 0.52
C TYR A 78 -4.84 -14.58 -0.79
N GLY A 79 -5.87 -14.07 -1.47
CA GLY A 79 -6.37 -14.60 -2.73
C GLY A 79 -7.38 -15.75 -2.59
N ALA A 80 -7.91 -15.99 -1.40
CA ALA A 80 -8.95 -17.00 -1.21
C ALA A 80 -10.25 -16.59 -1.93
N GLU A 81 -10.77 -17.44 -2.82
CA GLU A 81 -11.99 -17.18 -3.58
C GLU A 81 -13.23 -16.94 -2.69
N SER A 82 -13.23 -17.50 -1.47
CA SER A 82 -14.28 -17.30 -0.48
C SER A 82 -14.24 -15.94 0.23
N ASN A 83 -13.15 -15.16 0.07
CA ASN A 83 -13.00 -13.86 0.71
C ASN A 83 -14.01 -12.85 0.19
N LEU A 84 -14.53 -11.99 1.07
CA LEU A 84 -15.59 -11.02 0.75
C LEU A 84 -15.19 -10.04 -0.36
N LEU A 85 -13.97 -9.52 -0.34
CA LEU A 85 -13.50 -8.58 -1.37
C LEU A 85 -13.21 -9.30 -2.69
N MET A 86 -12.60 -10.50 -2.64
CA MET A 86 -12.33 -11.29 -3.83
C MET A 86 -13.63 -11.63 -4.56
N ARG A 87 -14.67 -12.01 -3.83
CA ARG A 87 -16.00 -12.26 -4.39
C ARG A 87 -16.62 -10.99 -4.97
N ALA A 88 -16.59 -9.88 -4.23
CA ALA A 88 -17.15 -8.62 -4.69
C ALA A 88 -16.50 -8.12 -6.00
N ILE A 89 -15.18 -8.30 -6.15
CA ILE A 89 -14.47 -7.98 -7.39
C ILE A 89 -14.89 -8.92 -8.52
N SER A 90 -14.99 -10.23 -8.26
CA SER A 90 -15.31 -11.23 -9.28
C SER A 90 -16.77 -11.12 -9.73
N GLU A 91 -17.72 -10.92 -8.81
CA GLU A 91 -19.14 -10.78 -9.09
C GLU A 91 -19.45 -9.57 -9.96
N GLU A 92 -18.77 -8.44 -9.76
CA GLU A 92 -18.94 -7.26 -10.62
C GLU A 92 -18.36 -7.46 -12.03
N ILE A 93 -17.30 -8.24 -12.15
CA ILE A 93 -16.75 -8.62 -13.46
C ILE A 93 -17.74 -9.53 -14.18
N ASP A 94 -18.40 -10.45 -13.47
CA ASP A 94 -19.37 -11.41 -14.04
C ASP A 94 -20.74 -10.75 -14.31
N VAL A 95 -21.22 -9.83 -13.44
CA VAL A 95 -22.48 -9.08 -13.65
C VAL A 95 -22.39 -8.14 -14.85
N ALA A 96 -21.23 -7.62 -15.18
CA ALA A 96 -21.02 -6.93 -16.46
C ALA A 96 -21.26 -7.88 -17.66
N THR A 97 -21.29 -9.19 -17.42
CA THR A 97 -21.50 -10.24 -18.45
C THR A 97 -22.86 -10.94 -18.35
N ASP A 98 -23.51 -11.03 -17.16
CA ASP A 98 -24.75 -11.83 -17.00
C ASP A 98 -25.54 -11.41 -15.73
N GLY A 99 -26.51 -10.53 -15.84
CA GLY A 99 -27.30 -9.83 -14.83
C GLY A 99 -27.92 -10.63 -13.65
N SER A 100 -27.16 -11.37 -12.87
CA SER A 100 -27.59 -12.15 -11.71
C SER A 100 -27.33 -11.42 -10.37
N SER A 101 -28.26 -11.58 -9.41
CA SER A 101 -28.39 -10.83 -8.17
C SER A 101 -27.33 -11.16 -7.11
N ILE A 102 -26.90 -10.12 -6.37
CA ILE A 102 -25.96 -10.16 -5.24
C ILE A 102 -26.60 -10.90 -4.05
N ALA A 103 -26.01 -12.01 -3.62
CA ALA A 103 -26.37 -12.70 -2.39
C ALA A 103 -25.83 -11.93 -1.16
N GLU A 104 -26.66 -11.74 -0.13
CA GLU A 104 -26.24 -11.18 1.17
C GLU A 104 -25.10 -12.05 1.76
N ALA A 105 -23.91 -11.49 1.86
CA ALA A 105 -22.77 -12.19 2.41
C ALA A 105 -22.84 -12.21 3.94
N ASN A 106 -22.70 -13.41 4.54
CA ASN A 106 -22.54 -13.56 5.97
C ASN A 106 -21.32 -12.77 6.49
N PRO A 107 -21.34 -12.26 7.74
CA PRO A 107 -20.20 -11.62 8.38
C PRO A 107 -18.97 -12.55 8.31
N ASP A 108 -17.84 -12.02 7.85
CA ASP A 108 -16.57 -12.74 7.86
C ASP A 108 -15.68 -12.16 8.96
N GLU A 109 -15.68 -12.82 10.11
CA GLU A 109 -14.89 -12.43 11.27
C GLU A 109 -13.41 -12.23 10.92
N THR A 110 -12.86 -13.05 10.03
CA THR A 110 -11.46 -12.96 9.61
C THR A 110 -11.20 -11.69 8.80
N PHE A 111 -12.14 -11.33 7.93
CA PHE A 111 -12.08 -10.07 7.19
C PHE A 111 -12.15 -8.86 8.12
N ASP A 112 -13.09 -8.85 9.07
CA ASP A 112 -13.27 -7.75 10.02
C ASP A 112 -12.03 -7.55 10.90
N GLN A 113 -11.40 -8.66 11.34
CA GLN A 113 -10.15 -8.64 12.07
C GLN A 113 -8.99 -8.10 11.23
N ALA A 114 -8.88 -8.52 9.95
CA ALA A 114 -7.88 -8.01 9.03
C ALA A 114 -8.09 -6.51 8.75
N LEU A 115 -9.34 -6.07 8.58
CA LEU A 115 -9.69 -4.67 8.37
C LEU A 115 -9.36 -3.80 9.59
N THR A 116 -9.70 -4.28 10.79
CA THR A 116 -9.34 -3.60 12.04
C THR A 116 -7.83 -3.41 12.15
N PHE A 117 -7.05 -4.44 11.87
CA PHE A 117 -5.59 -4.36 11.91
C PHE A 117 -5.05 -3.39 10.85
N ALA A 118 -5.56 -3.49 9.61
CA ALA A 118 -5.18 -2.62 8.51
C ALA A 118 -5.40 -1.14 8.84
N VAL A 119 -6.60 -0.79 9.35
CA VAL A 119 -6.95 0.59 9.70
C VAL A 119 -6.03 1.13 10.79
N ARG A 120 -5.77 0.36 11.85
CA ARG A 120 -4.86 0.76 12.94
C ARG A 120 -3.45 1.04 12.44
N ILE A 121 -2.91 0.23 11.52
CA ILE A 121 -1.60 0.47 10.91
C ILE A 121 -1.63 1.77 10.10
N ILE A 122 -2.63 1.92 9.24
CA ILE A 122 -2.77 3.08 8.34
C ILE A 122 -2.86 4.38 9.16
N GLU A 123 -3.71 4.41 10.19
CA GLU A 123 -3.84 5.58 11.06
C GLU A 123 -2.53 5.92 11.77
N THR A 124 -1.85 4.91 12.35
CA THR A 124 -0.56 5.12 13.03
C THR A 124 0.48 5.73 12.08
N VAL A 125 0.54 5.26 10.85
CA VAL A 125 1.50 5.76 9.85
C VAL A 125 1.10 7.14 9.34
N MET A 126 -0.18 7.41 9.11
CA MET A 126 -0.68 8.70 8.64
C MET A 126 -0.46 9.84 9.65
N MET A 127 -0.33 9.53 10.94
CA MET A 127 -0.01 10.54 11.96
C MET A 127 1.44 11.03 11.92
N ARG A 128 2.29 10.44 11.12
CA ARG A 128 3.71 10.83 10.97
C ARG A 128 3.87 11.90 9.90
N TRP A 129 3.38 13.09 10.19
CA TRP A 129 3.42 14.22 9.27
C TRP A 129 4.84 14.58 8.84
N GLY A 130 5.06 14.70 7.53
CA GLY A 130 6.37 15.08 6.97
C GLY A 130 7.42 13.99 6.96
N ASP A 131 7.16 12.80 7.49
CA ASP A 131 8.10 11.68 7.45
C ASP A 131 8.09 11.03 6.06
N VAL A 132 9.04 11.42 5.22
CA VAL A 132 9.18 10.88 3.85
C VAL A 132 9.39 9.37 3.81
N ASN A 133 9.84 8.77 4.91
CA ASN A 133 10.05 7.32 4.97
C ASN A 133 8.72 6.54 4.97
N THR A 134 7.61 7.20 5.28
CA THR A 134 6.28 6.58 5.28
C THR A 134 5.60 6.58 3.91
N LEU A 135 6.09 7.37 2.96
CA LEU A 135 5.47 7.53 1.64
C LEU A 135 5.34 6.20 0.85
N PRO A 136 6.32 5.28 0.85
CA PRO A 136 6.16 4.00 0.13
C PRO A 136 5.02 3.14 0.69
N PHE A 137 4.83 3.11 2.02
CA PHE A 137 3.69 2.44 2.64
C PHE A 137 2.36 3.07 2.19
N LEU A 138 2.25 4.39 2.31
CA LEU A 138 1.05 5.13 1.93
C LEU A 138 0.73 4.98 0.43
N HIS A 139 1.75 4.92 -0.41
CA HIS A 139 1.61 4.65 -1.84
C HIS A 139 0.95 3.28 -2.08
N THR A 140 1.46 2.22 -1.46
CA THR A 140 0.88 0.87 -1.62
C THR A 140 -0.56 0.80 -1.10
N VAL A 141 -0.87 1.48 0.01
CA VAL A 141 -2.24 1.55 0.56
C VAL A 141 -3.18 2.28 -0.40
N LEU A 142 -2.80 3.46 -0.91
CA LEU A 142 -3.68 4.21 -1.82
C LEU A 142 -3.84 3.52 -3.17
N VAL A 143 -2.85 2.77 -3.66
CA VAL A 143 -3.02 1.90 -4.85
C VAL A 143 -4.10 0.85 -4.59
N PHE A 144 -4.06 0.18 -3.43
CA PHE A 144 -5.09 -0.78 -3.05
C PHE A 144 -6.47 -0.14 -2.96
N ILE A 145 -6.62 0.99 -2.27
CA ILE A 145 -7.90 1.69 -2.14
C ILE A 145 -8.42 2.20 -3.49
N ASN A 146 -7.55 2.75 -4.34
CA ASN A 146 -7.93 3.17 -5.70
C ASN A 146 -8.47 1.99 -6.53
N HIS A 147 -7.91 0.80 -6.37
CA HIS A 147 -8.44 -0.39 -7.03
C HIS A 147 -9.82 -0.78 -6.45
N MET A 148 -9.97 -0.81 -5.12
CA MET A 148 -11.26 -1.13 -4.46
C MET A 148 -12.35 -0.12 -4.83
N ALA A 149 -12.01 1.16 -4.97
CA ALA A 149 -12.94 2.23 -5.35
C ALA A 149 -13.62 2.02 -6.73
N ARG A 150 -13.06 1.14 -7.57
CA ARG A 150 -13.64 0.77 -8.87
C ARG A 150 -14.78 -0.25 -8.75
N PHE A 151 -14.91 -0.91 -7.59
CA PHE A 151 -15.86 -1.98 -7.33
C PHE A 151 -16.77 -1.56 -6.16
N PRO A 152 -18.00 -1.06 -6.43
CA PRO A 152 -18.92 -0.56 -5.39
C PRO A 152 -19.16 -1.56 -4.26
N ALA A 153 -19.32 -2.84 -4.56
CA ALA A 153 -19.53 -3.88 -3.56
C ALA A 153 -18.28 -4.12 -2.69
N ALA A 154 -17.07 -3.95 -3.24
CA ALA A 154 -15.83 -4.10 -2.50
C ALA A 154 -15.56 -2.90 -1.60
N ILE A 155 -15.65 -1.67 -2.14
CA ILE A 155 -15.35 -0.47 -1.36
C ILE A 155 -16.37 -0.26 -0.23
N ALA A 156 -17.64 -0.61 -0.41
CA ALA A 156 -18.67 -0.55 0.63
C ALA A 156 -18.33 -1.36 1.91
N ARG A 157 -17.44 -2.35 1.80
CA ARG A 157 -16.94 -3.13 2.94
C ARG A 157 -15.83 -2.41 3.72
N ILE A 158 -15.20 -1.42 3.11
CA ILE A 158 -14.02 -0.72 3.65
C ILE A 158 -14.36 0.72 4.03
N GLU A 159 -15.21 1.40 3.28
CA GLU A 159 -15.40 2.84 3.28
C GLU A 159 -15.69 3.43 4.67
N ARG A 160 -16.48 2.74 5.51
CA ARG A 160 -16.83 3.22 6.84
C ARG A 160 -15.69 3.18 7.86
N HIS A 161 -14.65 2.41 7.58
CA HIS A 161 -13.52 2.18 8.48
C HIS A 161 -12.24 2.88 8.01
N PHE A 162 -12.16 3.16 6.70
CA PHE A 162 -10.96 3.80 6.14
C PHE A 162 -10.84 5.26 6.59
N PRO A 163 -9.66 5.73 7.01
CA PRO A 163 -9.48 7.06 7.61
C PRO A 163 -9.48 8.18 6.56
N TRP A 164 -10.61 8.45 5.90
CA TRP A 164 -10.75 9.42 4.81
C TRP A 164 -10.34 10.83 5.22
N LYS A 165 -10.73 11.28 6.42
CA LYS A 165 -10.36 12.61 6.92
C LYS A 165 -8.85 12.74 7.06
N ARG A 166 -8.17 11.74 7.64
CA ARG A 166 -6.69 11.74 7.73
C ARG A 166 -6.05 11.69 6.36
N THR A 167 -6.64 10.96 5.41
CA THR A 167 -6.18 10.92 4.02
C THR A 167 -6.29 12.29 3.37
N SER A 168 -7.41 13.00 3.50
CA SER A 168 -7.57 14.35 2.94
C SER A 168 -6.55 15.33 3.52
N LEU A 169 -6.31 15.29 4.83
CA LEU A 169 -5.31 16.13 5.50
C LEU A 169 -3.89 15.80 5.02
N LEU A 170 -3.54 14.51 4.90
CA LEU A 170 -2.24 14.08 4.37
C LEU A 170 -2.01 14.59 2.95
N LEU A 171 -2.98 14.43 2.06
CA LEU A 171 -2.87 14.89 0.67
C LEU A 171 -2.72 16.41 0.61
N ASN A 172 -3.48 17.15 1.41
CA ASN A 172 -3.35 18.60 1.53
C ASN A 172 -2.00 19.04 2.11
N TYR A 173 -1.42 18.24 3.00
CA TYR A 173 -0.08 18.49 3.55
C TYR A 173 1.02 18.30 2.49
N LEU A 174 0.88 17.30 1.63
CA LEU A 174 1.87 16.99 0.58
C LEU A 174 1.80 17.95 -0.60
N LEU A 175 0.61 18.43 -0.95
CA LEU A 175 0.35 19.20 -2.17
C LEU A 175 1.24 20.45 -2.33
N PRO A 176 1.49 21.29 -1.31
CA PRO A 176 2.35 22.46 -1.43
C PRO A 176 3.79 22.15 -1.87
N SER A 177 4.31 20.97 -1.51
CA SER A 177 5.68 20.56 -1.86
C SER A 177 5.87 20.27 -3.35
N LEU A 178 4.78 20.11 -4.12
CA LEU A 178 4.84 19.91 -5.57
C LEU A 178 4.90 21.25 -6.34
N GLY A 179 4.64 22.36 -5.65
CA GLY A 179 4.72 23.71 -6.18
C GLY A 179 3.38 24.25 -6.67
N PRO A 180 3.26 25.60 -6.81
CA PRO A 180 2.00 26.28 -7.12
C PRO A 180 1.48 26.02 -8.54
N LYS A 181 2.37 25.65 -9.46
CA LYS A 181 2.04 25.33 -10.86
C LYS A 181 1.90 23.84 -11.13
N TYR A 182 1.76 23.04 -10.05
CA TYR A 182 1.62 21.60 -10.22
C TYR A 182 0.36 21.29 -11.05
N GLU A 183 0.57 20.68 -12.19
CA GLU A 183 -0.48 20.17 -13.06
C GLU A 183 -0.66 18.67 -12.80
N PHE A 184 -1.92 18.26 -12.73
CA PHE A 184 -2.25 16.86 -12.47
C PHE A 184 -2.17 16.05 -13.77
N ASP A 185 -0.96 15.87 -14.25
CA ASP A 185 -0.66 14.97 -15.35
C ASP A 185 -0.68 13.51 -14.91
N SER A 186 -0.44 12.63 -15.84
CA SER A 186 -0.20 11.22 -15.54
C SER A 186 0.87 11.09 -14.45
N CYS A 187 0.57 10.38 -13.37
CA CYS A 187 1.54 10.08 -12.31
C CYS A 187 2.69 9.18 -12.79
N PHE A 188 2.62 8.70 -14.02
CA PHE A 188 3.65 7.93 -14.69
C PHE A 188 4.25 8.77 -15.82
N ARG A 189 5.10 9.71 -15.46
CA ARG A 189 5.82 10.49 -16.45
C ARG A 189 6.83 9.60 -17.15
N LEU A 190 6.64 9.42 -18.45
CA LEU A 190 7.68 8.84 -19.25
C LEU A 190 8.81 9.87 -19.38
N PRO A 191 10.07 9.46 -19.18
CA PRO A 191 11.18 10.35 -19.33
C PRO A 191 11.21 10.97 -20.73
N GLU A 192 11.55 12.26 -20.80
CA GLU A 192 11.78 12.93 -22.07
C GLU A 192 13.02 12.33 -22.76
N ASN A 193 13.07 12.45 -24.11
CA ASN A 193 14.23 12.07 -24.93
C ASN A 193 14.59 10.56 -24.98
N GLY A 194 13.60 9.66 -24.91
CA GLY A 194 13.83 8.23 -25.13
C GLY A 194 14.54 7.52 -23.96
N GLN A 195 14.60 8.16 -22.80
CA GLN A 195 15.01 7.48 -21.57
C GLN A 195 13.94 6.46 -21.17
N VAL A 196 14.37 5.37 -20.58
CA VAL A 196 13.47 4.29 -20.11
C VAL A 196 12.91 4.65 -18.72
N PRO A 197 11.66 4.29 -18.42
CA PRO A 197 11.08 4.49 -17.09
C PRO A 197 11.96 3.83 -16.01
N ARG A 198 12.05 4.49 -14.85
CA ARG A 198 12.65 3.88 -13.66
C ARG A 198 11.59 3.69 -12.58
N PRO A 199 11.01 2.48 -12.48
CA PRO A 199 10.03 2.18 -11.45
C PRO A 199 10.59 2.39 -10.04
N LEU A 200 9.70 2.76 -9.10
CA LEU A 200 10.02 2.84 -7.68
C LEU A 200 10.26 1.43 -7.11
N PRO A 201 11.02 1.28 -6.01
CA PRO A 201 11.20 -0.02 -5.35
C PRO A 201 9.89 -0.73 -5.02
N GLU A 202 8.90 0.01 -4.54
CA GLU A 202 7.57 -0.52 -4.26
C GLU A 202 6.79 -0.91 -5.52
N ASP A 203 7.03 -0.28 -6.69
CA ASP A 203 6.41 -0.67 -7.95
C ASP A 203 6.83 -2.10 -8.32
N PHE A 204 8.14 -2.42 -8.21
CA PHE A 204 8.62 -3.78 -8.41
C PHE A 204 8.04 -4.78 -7.39
N ALA A 205 7.85 -4.34 -6.13
CA ALA A 205 7.27 -5.19 -5.09
C ALA A 205 5.78 -5.46 -5.32
N MET A 206 5.05 -4.50 -5.91
CA MET A 206 3.62 -4.62 -6.23
C MET A 206 3.35 -5.31 -7.57
N ARG A 207 4.37 -5.49 -8.42
CA ARG A 207 4.20 -6.08 -9.75
C ARG A 207 3.53 -7.46 -9.67
N GLY A 208 2.43 -7.62 -10.40
CA GLY A 208 1.68 -8.88 -10.50
C GLY A 208 0.70 -9.13 -9.35
N LEU A 209 0.48 -8.18 -8.45
CA LEU A 209 -0.61 -8.26 -7.49
C LEU A 209 -1.95 -7.97 -8.19
N ILE A 210 -3.01 -8.65 -7.76
CA ILE A 210 -4.33 -8.58 -8.40
C ILE A 210 -4.87 -7.13 -8.47
N TYR A 211 -4.57 -6.29 -7.48
CA TYR A 211 -5.06 -4.92 -7.43
C TYR A 211 -4.16 -3.90 -8.14
N THR A 212 -3.17 -4.37 -8.89
CA THR A 212 -2.25 -3.50 -9.64
C THR A 212 -2.30 -3.72 -11.15
N GLY A 213 -3.20 -4.58 -11.64
CA GLY A 213 -3.26 -4.95 -13.06
C GLY A 213 -3.39 -3.76 -14.00
N ASP A 214 -4.21 -2.77 -13.63
CA ASP A 214 -4.46 -1.56 -14.44
C ASP A 214 -3.81 -0.31 -13.84
N TYR A 215 -2.92 -0.46 -12.86
CA TYR A 215 -2.28 0.67 -12.21
C TYR A 215 -1.06 1.16 -12.98
N PHE A 216 -0.21 0.25 -13.41
CA PHE A 216 1.00 0.57 -14.14
C PHE A 216 0.72 0.67 -15.64
N PRO A 217 1.35 1.64 -16.35
CA PRO A 217 1.29 1.69 -17.79
C PRO A 217 1.92 0.44 -18.42
N ASP A 218 1.51 0.14 -19.64
CA ASP A 218 2.19 -0.84 -20.47
C ASP A 218 3.69 -0.52 -20.55
N GLU A 219 4.51 -1.56 -20.55
CA GLU A 219 5.98 -1.45 -20.64
C GLU A 219 6.66 -0.74 -19.45
N TRP A 220 5.94 -0.37 -18.37
CA TRP A 220 6.51 0.32 -17.21
C TRP A 220 7.74 -0.39 -16.61
N PHE A 221 7.78 -1.69 -16.68
CA PHE A 221 8.86 -2.54 -16.17
C PHE A 221 9.86 -3.02 -17.22
N ASN A 222 9.75 -2.55 -18.45
CA ASN A 222 10.61 -2.95 -19.56
C ASN A 222 11.89 -2.11 -19.60
N ASN A 223 12.64 -2.10 -18.50
CA ASN A 223 13.92 -1.42 -18.40
C ASN A 223 15.02 -2.43 -18.07
N ASP A 224 15.68 -2.92 -19.12
CA ASP A 224 16.78 -3.89 -19.01
C ASP A 224 18.10 -3.27 -18.52
N GLU A 225 18.15 -1.93 -18.40
CA GLU A 225 19.32 -1.22 -17.86
C GLU A 225 19.38 -1.25 -16.32
N ILE A 226 18.31 -1.72 -15.66
CA ILE A 226 18.24 -1.80 -14.21
C ILE A 226 18.58 -3.21 -13.75
N ASP A 227 19.77 -3.38 -13.17
CA ASP A 227 20.16 -4.63 -12.54
C ASP A 227 19.24 -5.00 -11.36
N GLU A 228 19.16 -6.29 -11.05
CA GLU A 228 18.29 -6.80 -9.96
C GLU A 228 18.58 -6.11 -8.61
N ASP A 229 19.84 -5.84 -8.32
CA ASP A 229 20.26 -5.18 -7.07
C ASP A 229 19.89 -3.68 -7.07
N GLU A 230 19.81 -3.07 -8.25
CA GLU A 230 19.46 -1.66 -8.41
C GLU A 230 17.96 -1.37 -8.25
N LYS A 231 17.09 -2.35 -8.45
CA LYS A 231 15.63 -2.21 -8.32
C LYS A 231 15.18 -1.69 -6.95
N PHE A 232 16.00 -1.92 -5.93
CA PHE A 232 15.69 -1.56 -4.54
C PHE A 232 16.55 -0.41 -4.01
N ILE A 233 17.30 0.27 -4.89
CA ILE A 233 18.09 1.44 -4.51
C ILE A 233 17.19 2.68 -4.42
N GLU A 234 17.20 3.32 -3.27
CA GLU A 234 16.47 4.56 -3.02
C GLU A 234 17.25 5.77 -3.50
N ARG A 235 16.65 6.58 -4.38
CA ARG A 235 17.19 7.86 -4.87
C ARG A 235 16.44 9.04 -4.23
N ARG A 236 17.10 10.18 -4.11
CA ARG A 236 16.48 11.40 -3.54
C ARG A 236 15.24 11.86 -4.31
N SER A 237 15.26 11.77 -5.63
CA SER A 237 14.13 12.15 -6.51
C SER A 237 12.86 11.33 -6.26
N MET A 238 12.98 10.10 -5.75
CA MET A 238 11.86 9.20 -5.53
C MET A 238 10.87 9.71 -4.46
N GLY A 239 11.33 10.52 -3.51
CA GLY A 239 10.46 11.17 -2.53
C GLY A 239 9.44 12.10 -3.19
N ARG A 240 9.86 12.91 -4.15
CA ARG A 240 8.98 13.80 -4.92
C ARG A 240 8.03 12.99 -5.81
N GLU A 241 8.53 11.97 -6.47
CA GLU A 241 7.72 11.10 -7.30
C GLU A 241 6.60 10.41 -6.49
N ARG A 242 6.89 9.94 -5.27
CA ARG A 242 5.86 9.37 -4.38
C ARG A 242 4.81 10.38 -3.98
N LYS A 243 5.20 11.62 -3.66
CA LYS A 243 4.24 12.69 -3.36
C LYS A 243 3.30 12.92 -4.55
N ASP A 244 3.84 12.96 -5.76
CA ASP A 244 3.08 13.07 -7.01
C ASP A 244 2.10 11.90 -7.19
N ARG A 245 2.58 10.64 -7.00
CA ARG A 245 1.75 9.43 -7.03
C ARG A 245 0.60 9.47 -6.05
N LEU A 246 0.86 9.87 -4.79
CA LEU A 246 -0.15 9.95 -3.74
C LEU A 246 -1.24 10.98 -4.08
N ILE A 247 -0.87 12.15 -4.56
CA ILE A 247 -1.83 13.19 -4.97
C ILE A 247 -2.66 12.72 -6.18
N SER A 248 -2.03 12.11 -7.18
CA SER A 248 -2.73 11.56 -8.33
C SER A 248 -3.73 10.46 -7.94
N LEU A 249 -3.32 9.55 -7.03
CA LEU A 249 -4.22 8.52 -6.48
C LEU A 249 -5.39 9.13 -5.71
N GLY A 250 -5.13 10.16 -4.89
CA GLY A 250 -6.18 10.89 -4.18
C GLY A 250 -7.22 11.48 -5.15
N ARG A 251 -6.79 12.07 -6.26
CA ARG A 251 -7.71 12.57 -7.29
C ARG A 251 -8.49 11.46 -7.99
N ARG A 252 -7.84 10.35 -8.33
CA ARG A 252 -8.54 9.19 -8.92
C ARG A 252 -9.61 8.66 -7.98
N ILE A 253 -9.31 8.54 -6.69
CA ILE A 253 -10.28 8.12 -5.67
C ILE A 253 -11.43 9.14 -5.58
N ALA A 254 -11.14 10.44 -5.58
CA ALA A 254 -12.15 11.49 -5.55
C ALA A 254 -13.07 11.51 -6.79
N THR A 255 -12.59 11.00 -7.94
CA THR A 255 -13.43 10.85 -9.15
C THR A 255 -14.21 9.54 -9.17
N SER A 256 -13.82 8.55 -8.39
CA SER A 256 -14.47 7.23 -8.36
C SER A 256 -15.66 7.17 -7.40
N GLY A 257 -15.73 8.07 -6.42
CA GLY A 257 -16.80 8.11 -5.43
C GLY A 257 -16.79 9.36 -4.57
N SER A 258 -17.59 9.38 -3.52
CA SER A 258 -17.81 10.55 -2.67
C SER A 258 -16.99 10.54 -1.37
N TRP A 259 -16.05 9.63 -1.18
CA TRP A 259 -15.25 9.52 0.07
C TRP A 259 -14.23 10.65 0.23
N LEU A 260 -13.65 11.10 -0.88
CA LEU A 260 -12.82 12.28 -1.00
C LEU A 260 -13.45 13.22 -2.00
N ILE A 261 -13.38 14.52 -1.74
CA ILE A 261 -13.84 15.58 -2.63
C ILE A 261 -12.62 16.42 -3.00
N TRP A 262 -12.36 16.57 -4.28
CA TRP A 262 -11.37 17.50 -4.79
C TRP A 262 -12.05 18.79 -5.24
N ASP A 263 -11.65 19.92 -4.64
CA ASP A 263 -12.11 21.24 -5.02
C ASP A 263 -11.07 21.91 -5.95
N GLU A 264 -11.44 22.15 -7.18
CA GLU A 264 -10.55 22.76 -8.19
C GLU A 264 -10.23 24.23 -7.90
N GLU A 265 -11.15 24.98 -7.26
CA GLU A 265 -10.95 26.41 -6.99
C GLU A 265 -9.98 26.61 -5.83
N THR A 266 -10.20 25.89 -4.74
CA THR A 266 -9.34 25.96 -3.54
C THR A 266 -8.11 25.06 -3.66
N ARG A 267 -8.11 24.14 -4.62
CA ARG A 267 -7.08 23.10 -4.81
C ARG A 267 -6.84 22.31 -3.52
N ARG A 268 -7.92 21.82 -2.92
CA ARG A 268 -7.88 21.05 -1.67
C ARG A 268 -8.73 19.80 -1.72
N PHE A 269 -8.30 18.82 -0.97
CA PHE A 269 -9.09 17.64 -0.67
C PHE A 269 -9.92 17.90 0.59
N THR A 270 -11.18 17.52 0.54
CA THR A 270 -12.11 17.50 1.69
C THR A 270 -12.81 16.15 1.76
N VAL A 271 -13.62 15.96 2.77
CA VAL A 271 -14.47 14.77 2.94
C VAL A 271 -15.91 15.20 3.16
N PRO A 272 -16.92 14.37 2.82
CA PRO A 272 -18.30 14.56 3.23
C PRO A 272 -18.45 14.56 4.75
N GLU A 273 -19.54 15.14 5.25
CA GLU A 273 -19.84 15.25 6.68
C GLU A 273 -19.84 13.89 7.41
N GLU A 274 -20.25 12.82 6.75
CA GLU A 274 -20.26 11.45 7.29
C GLU A 274 -18.88 10.89 7.62
N TYR A 275 -17.81 11.41 7.00
CA TYR A 275 -16.41 11.03 7.24
C TYR A 275 -15.63 12.11 8.00
N GLU A 276 -16.29 13.20 8.39
CA GLU A 276 -15.67 14.21 9.25
C GLU A 276 -15.49 13.64 10.66
N ILE A 277 -14.25 13.72 11.13
CA ILE A 277 -13.87 13.38 12.49
C ILE A 277 -13.04 14.52 13.08
N ASP A 278 -13.15 14.71 14.37
CA ASP A 278 -12.29 15.68 15.07
C ASP A 278 -10.87 15.10 15.19
N VAL A 279 -9.97 15.63 14.40
CA VAL A 279 -8.55 15.27 14.40
C VAL A 279 -7.72 16.54 14.35
N GLU A 280 -6.58 16.52 15.04
CA GLU A 280 -5.65 17.63 15.01
C GLU A 280 -5.17 17.89 13.56
N ASP A 281 -5.15 19.17 13.20
CA ASP A 281 -4.59 19.59 11.93
C ASP A 281 -3.08 19.25 11.87
N PRO A 282 -2.58 18.86 10.69
CA PRO A 282 -1.16 18.62 10.52
C PRO A 282 -0.37 19.90 10.83
N PRO A 283 0.86 19.78 11.35
CA PRO A 283 1.75 20.93 11.50
C PRO A 283 1.95 21.61 10.13
N LYS A 284 2.21 22.92 10.15
CA LYS A 284 2.54 23.60 8.87
C LYS A 284 3.73 22.91 8.21
N PRO A 285 3.69 22.66 6.90
CA PRO A 285 4.84 22.13 6.19
C PRO A 285 6.04 23.04 6.46
N ILE A 286 7.12 22.46 6.98
CA ILE A 286 8.41 23.16 7.06
C ILE A 286 8.82 23.33 5.60
N GLY A 287 9.02 24.59 5.17
CA GLY A 287 9.50 24.87 3.81
C GLY A 287 10.78 24.05 3.59
N GLU A 288 10.70 23.08 2.68
CA GLU A 288 11.92 22.47 2.16
C GLU A 288 12.64 23.62 1.45
N ASP A 289 13.71 24.16 2.05
CA ASP A 289 14.62 25.04 1.35
C ASP A 289 14.95 24.36 0.04
N MET A 290 14.76 25.08 -1.07
CA MET A 290 15.09 24.62 -2.42
C MET A 290 16.58 24.31 -2.45
N GLU A 291 16.95 23.12 -1.99
CA GLU A 291 18.28 22.60 -2.23
C GLU A 291 18.43 22.43 -3.73
N SER A 292 19.26 23.27 -4.31
CA SER A 292 19.64 23.26 -5.71
C SER A 292 19.98 21.83 -6.15
N ASP A 293 19.37 21.40 -7.25
CA ASP A 293 19.68 20.19 -7.99
C ASP A 293 21.15 20.18 -8.45
N SER A 294 22.06 19.84 -7.55
CA SER A 294 23.37 19.36 -7.92
C SER A 294 23.35 17.82 -7.80
N ASP A 295 23.13 17.20 -8.94
CA ASP A 295 23.06 15.73 -9.12
C ASP A 295 24.46 15.10 -8.98
N SER A 296 25.03 15.18 -7.77
CA SER A 296 26.29 14.49 -7.43
C SER A 296 26.21 13.85 -6.05
N SER A 297 25.16 13.07 -5.77
CA SER A 297 25.02 12.46 -4.46
C SER A 297 24.80 10.96 -4.52
N GLN A 298 25.76 10.33 -3.96
CA GLN A 298 25.94 8.92 -3.66
C GLN A 298 24.63 8.16 -3.48
N THR A 299 24.45 7.19 -4.39
CA THR A 299 23.48 6.10 -4.25
C THR A 299 23.77 5.34 -2.97
N GLN A 300 22.93 5.47 -1.95
CA GLN A 300 23.03 4.64 -0.75
C GLN A 300 22.34 3.30 -1.04
N ILE A 301 23.15 2.27 -1.22
CA ILE A 301 22.68 0.88 -1.23
C ILE A 301 22.25 0.57 0.21
N LEU A 302 20.98 0.29 0.42
CA LEU A 302 20.52 -0.29 1.67
C LEU A 302 21.03 -1.73 1.74
N PRO A 303 21.83 -2.11 2.77
CA PRO A 303 22.33 -3.48 2.88
C PRO A 303 21.13 -4.45 2.99
N PRO A 304 21.27 -5.71 2.53
CA PRO A 304 20.24 -6.73 2.64
C PRO A 304 19.93 -6.98 4.12
N GLY A 305 18.92 -6.27 4.62
CA GLY A 305 18.45 -6.30 6.01
C GLY A 305 17.20 -7.19 6.15
N PRO A 306 16.42 -7.00 7.22
CA PRO A 306 15.15 -7.71 7.50
C PRO A 306 14.16 -7.71 6.33
N GLN A 307 14.27 -6.76 5.41
CA GLN A 307 13.50 -6.61 4.18
C GLN A 307 13.48 -7.87 3.31
N HIS A 308 14.61 -8.58 3.21
CA HIS A 308 14.67 -9.85 2.47
C HIS A 308 13.81 -10.94 3.11
N ARG A 309 13.53 -10.81 4.41
CA ARG A 309 12.70 -11.74 5.17
C ARG A 309 11.22 -11.44 5.02
N LEU A 310 10.81 -10.16 5.04
CA LEU A 310 9.44 -9.76 4.73
C LEU A 310 9.09 -10.09 3.28
N LYS A 311 10.01 -9.86 2.33
CA LYS A 311 9.87 -10.33 0.93
C LYS A 311 9.68 -11.85 0.85
N LEU A 312 10.44 -12.64 1.60
CA LEU A 312 10.28 -14.10 1.68
C LEU A 312 8.93 -14.51 2.29
N ILE A 313 8.41 -13.74 3.24
CA ILE A 313 7.10 -13.97 3.85
C ILE A 313 6.00 -13.67 2.82
N CYS A 314 6.05 -12.53 2.14
CA CYS A 314 5.09 -12.18 1.09
C CYS A 314 5.09 -13.21 -0.06
N VAL A 315 6.27 -13.64 -0.53
CA VAL A 315 6.40 -14.67 -1.57
C VAL A 315 5.90 -16.04 -1.09
N ARG A 316 6.15 -16.42 0.18
CA ARG A 316 5.69 -17.69 0.73
C ARG A 316 4.20 -17.72 1.09
N LEU A 317 3.57 -16.56 1.23
CA LEU A 317 2.12 -16.45 1.44
C LEU A 317 1.31 -16.63 0.13
N GLY A 318 1.96 -17.03 -0.97
CA GLY A 318 1.27 -17.19 -2.27
C GLY A 318 0.93 -15.85 -2.94
N MET A 319 1.44 -14.75 -2.40
CA MET A 319 1.19 -13.39 -2.94
C MET A 319 1.91 -13.14 -4.25
N ALA A 320 2.89 -13.97 -4.60
CA ALA A 320 3.52 -14.06 -5.90
C ALA A 320 3.23 -15.44 -6.48
N GLN A 321 2.03 -15.64 -7.01
CA GLN A 321 1.80 -16.76 -7.89
C GLN A 321 2.57 -16.51 -9.19
N ASN A 322 3.56 -17.37 -9.44
CA ASN A 322 4.24 -17.60 -10.71
C ASN A 322 4.42 -16.34 -11.58
N VAL A 323 5.57 -15.74 -11.49
CA VAL A 323 6.15 -15.00 -12.61
C VAL A 323 6.45 -16.03 -13.71
N SER A 324 5.40 -16.50 -14.39
CA SER A 324 5.50 -16.98 -15.74
C SER A 324 5.75 -15.76 -16.61
N SER A 325 6.70 -15.85 -17.48
CA SER A 325 7.10 -14.83 -18.47
C SER A 325 6.01 -14.50 -19.49
N ASP A 326 4.75 -14.86 -19.22
CA ASP A 326 3.60 -14.56 -20.05
C ASP A 326 2.53 -13.81 -19.23
N PRO A 327 2.39 -12.48 -19.43
CA PRO A 327 1.38 -11.66 -18.75
C PRO A 327 -0.06 -12.04 -19.08
N LEU A 328 -0.30 -12.83 -20.13
CA LEU A 328 -1.64 -13.21 -20.61
C LEU A 328 -2.11 -14.58 -20.12
N ALA A 329 -1.27 -15.35 -19.45
CA ALA A 329 -1.63 -16.68 -18.97
C ALA A 329 -2.72 -16.68 -17.87
N TRP A 330 -3.04 -15.51 -17.30
CA TRP A 330 -4.07 -15.35 -16.26
C TRP A 330 -5.49 -15.20 -16.81
N ILE A 331 -5.63 -14.71 -18.04
CA ILE A 331 -6.96 -14.48 -18.68
C ILE A 331 -7.57 -15.80 -19.22
N TYR A 332 -6.77 -16.87 -19.36
CA TYR A 332 -7.20 -18.12 -19.99
C TYR A 332 -7.27 -19.35 -19.07
N ARG A 333 -7.20 -19.21 -17.75
CA ARG A 333 -7.52 -20.32 -16.85
C ARG A 333 -8.91 -20.10 -16.24
N ARG A 334 -9.90 -20.51 -17.00
CA ARG A 334 -11.15 -21.08 -16.50
C ARG A 334 -11.00 -22.60 -16.45
#